data_30fa8b2717c706ccfa36a9f38c12a573
#
_entry.id   30fa8b2717c706ccfa36a9f38c12a573
#
_cell.length_a   1.000
_cell.length_b   1.000
_cell.length_c   1.000
_cell.angle_alpha   90.00
_cell.angle_beta   90.00
_cell.angle_gamma   90.00
#
_symmetry.space_group_name_H-M   'P 1'
#
loop_
_entity.id
_entity.type
_entity.pdbx_description
1 polymer ?
#
loop_
_entity_poly.entity_id
_entity_poly.type
_entity_poly.pdbx_seq_one_letter_code
_entity_poly.pdbx_strand_id
1 'polypeptide(L)'
;KNKMNLFLDYQKKIFKKFKLLKKRKKIKFSSKIQNFNVDLPPKNQKAHLACNAAMILAKYNNISPNILAETLKKHLLFSFKEFSTIEIAGPGFLNISFNSLFWKRYLEKIIKLNNKYGFYKSYKKKYNIEFVSANPTGPLHVGHCRGAVLGDTLSNLLAFNGNIITKEYYVNDYGGQIKIFVDS
;
A
#
# COMPACT_ATOMS: atom_id res chain seq x y z
N LYS A 1 -10.78 -8.17 -10.89
CA LYS A 1 -9.41 -7.81 -10.40
C LYS A 1 -9.57 -7.05 -9.10
N ASN A 2 -9.69 -7.75 -7.98
CA ASN A 2 -9.84 -7.13 -6.67
C ASN A 2 -8.48 -6.61 -6.20
N LYS A 3 -8.22 -5.33 -6.42
CA LYS A 3 -7.15 -4.61 -5.74
C LYS A 3 -7.69 -4.20 -4.37
N MET A 4 -7.22 -4.85 -3.32
CA MET A 4 -7.68 -4.58 -1.94
C MET A 4 -6.81 -3.52 -1.24
N ASN A 5 -6.30 -2.56 -1.99
CA ASN A 5 -5.63 -1.39 -1.42
C ASN A 5 -6.62 -0.23 -1.39
N LEU A 6 -7.12 0.12 -0.21
CA LEU A 6 -8.10 1.18 0.02
C LEU A 6 -7.62 2.52 -0.57
N PHE A 7 -6.35 2.86 -0.37
CA PHE A 7 -5.76 4.11 -0.84
C PHE A 7 -5.75 4.18 -2.36
N LEU A 8 -5.23 3.14 -3.03
CA LEU A 8 -5.21 3.06 -4.49
C LEU A 8 -6.62 3.02 -5.10
N ASP A 9 -7.57 2.37 -4.43
CA ASP A 9 -8.96 2.35 -4.88
C ASP A 9 -9.57 3.74 -4.87
N TYR A 10 -9.39 4.48 -3.76
CA TYR A 10 -9.92 5.85 -3.66
C TYR A 10 -9.14 6.83 -4.52
N GLN A 11 -7.83 6.68 -4.67
CA GLN A 11 -7.06 7.46 -5.64
C GLN A 11 -7.67 7.35 -7.05
N LYS A 12 -7.99 6.14 -7.50
CA LYS A 12 -8.61 5.90 -8.82
C LYS A 12 -10.02 6.45 -8.91
N LYS A 13 -10.86 6.24 -7.89
CA LYS A 13 -12.22 6.76 -7.84
C LYS A 13 -12.24 8.28 -7.87
N ILE A 14 -11.40 8.93 -7.05
CA ILE A 14 -11.24 10.38 -6.99
C ILE A 14 -10.73 10.91 -8.34
N PHE A 15 -9.73 10.26 -8.94
CA PHE A 15 -9.23 10.64 -10.24
C PHE A 15 -10.30 10.54 -11.35
N LYS A 16 -11.11 9.49 -11.34
CA LYS A 16 -12.26 9.37 -12.26
C LYS A 16 -13.22 10.54 -12.09
N LYS A 17 -13.47 10.96 -10.85
CA LYS A 17 -14.31 12.13 -10.58
C LYS A 17 -13.69 13.43 -11.10
N PHE A 18 -12.38 13.61 -10.90
CA PHE A 18 -11.68 14.79 -11.44
C PHE A 18 -11.72 14.85 -12.97
N LYS A 19 -11.62 13.70 -13.66
CA LYS A 19 -11.81 13.66 -15.12
C LYS A 19 -13.21 14.15 -15.53
N LEU A 20 -14.25 13.82 -14.78
CA LEU A 20 -15.60 14.31 -15.03
C LEU A 20 -15.72 15.83 -14.77
N LEU A 21 -15.10 16.33 -13.69
CA LEU A 21 -15.07 17.78 -13.41
C LEU A 21 -14.30 18.55 -14.49
N LYS A 22 -13.21 17.99 -15.01
CA LYS A 22 -12.49 18.56 -16.15
C LYS A 22 -13.37 18.66 -17.40
N LYS A 23 -14.09 17.56 -17.75
CA LYS A 23 -15.03 17.59 -18.89
C LYS A 23 -16.11 18.68 -18.73
N ARG A 24 -16.55 18.93 -17.50
CA ARG A 24 -17.52 19.98 -17.17
C ARG A 24 -16.89 21.37 -16.99
N LYS A 25 -15.63 21.55 -17.36
CA LYS A 25 -14.86 22.81 -17.24
C LYS A 25 -14.82 23.40 -15.81
N LYS A 26 -15.04 22.56 -14.77
CA LYS A 26 -14.99 23.00 -13.37
C LYS A 26 -13.57 23.06 -12.82
N ILE A 27 -12.65 22.25 -13.34
CA ILE A 27 -11.23 22.23 -13.01
C ILE A 27 -10.40 22.00 -14.27
N LYS A 28 -9.16 22.47 -14.26
CA LYS A 28 -8.18 22.29 -15.33
C LYS A 28 -7.05 21.40 -14.86
N PHE A 29 -6.54 20.53 -15.70
CA PHE A 29 -5.29 19.80 -15.51
C PHE A 29 -4.85 19.08 -16.79
N SER A 30 -3.56 18.75 -16.89
CA SER A 30 -3.03 17.95 -17.99
C SER A 30 -3.54 16.52 -17.94
N SER A 31 -3.74 15.86 -19.08
CA SER A 31 -4.10 14.45 -19.17
C SER A 31 -3.04 13.51 -18.58
N LYS A 32 -1.80 13.98 -18.46
CA LYS A 32 -0.67 13.22 -17.88
C LYS A 32 -0.61 13.25 -16.33
N ILE A 33 -1.50 14.01 -15.66
CA ILE A 33 -1.50 14.01 -14.19
C ILE A 33 -2.03 12.70 -13.64
N GLN A 34 -1.12 11.88 -13.13
CA GLN A 34 -1.41 10.72 -12.29
C GLN A 34 -0.75 10.84 -10.89
N ASN A 35 -0.16 12.00 -10.58
CA ASN A 35 0.82 12.16 -9.49
C ASN A 35 0.24 12.68 -8.17
N PHE A 36 -1.08 12.75 -7.99
CA PHE A 36 -1.59 13.00 -6.65
C PHE A 36 -1.70 11.67 -5.88
N ASN A 37 -1.48 11.76 -4.58
CA ASN A 37 -1.51 10.61 -3.69
C ASN A 37 -2.75 10.65 -2.80
N VAL A 38 -3.18 9.46 -2.41
CA VAL A 38 -4.13 9.22 -1.34
C VAL A 38 -3.43 8.26 -0.38
N ASP A 39 -3.10 8.76 0.81
CA ASP A 39 -2.28 8.07 1.79
C ASP A 39 -2.93 8.14 3.18
N LEU A 40 -2.30 7.53 4.18
CA LEU A 40 -2.68 7.72 5.58
C LEU A 40 -2.39 9.16 6.01
N PRO A 41 -3.33 9.81 6.72
CA PRO A 41 -3.04 11.10 7.34
C PRO A 41 -2.01 10.95 8.47
N PRO A 42 -1.33 12.05 8.86
CA PRO A 42 -0.49 12.06 10.06
C PRO A 42 -1.27 11.61 11.31
N LYS A 43 -0.58 11.00 12.28
CA LYS A 43 -1.20 10.41 13.48
C LYS A 43 -2.03 11.40 14.32
N ASN A 44 -1.73 12.69 14.25
CA ASN A 44 -2.46 13.76 14.94
C ASN A 44 -3.75 14.20 14.22
N GLN A 45 -4.06 13.65 13.04
CA GLN A 45 -5.24 13.96 12.24
C GLN A 45 -6.28 12.84 12.37
N LYS A 46 -7.50 13.19 12.81
CA LYS A 46 -8.62 12.25 12.94
C LYS A 46 -9.32 12.01 11.60
N ALA A 47 -8.59 11.52 10.60
CA ALA A 47 -9.14 11.19 9.29
C ALA A 47 -8.62 9.82 8.82
N HIS A 48 -9.25 9.26 7.80
CA HIS A 48 -8.92 7.93 7.29
C HIS A 48 -8.06 7.96 6.02
N LEU A 49 -8.19 9.03 5.23
CA LEU A 49 -7.40 9.27 4.03
C LEU A 49 -6.93 10.72 4.00
N ALA A 50 -5.72 10.95 3.50
CA ALA A 50 -5.20 12.26 3.15
C ALA A 50 -4.93 12.33 1.65
N CYS A 51 -5.46 13.35 0.97
CA CYS A 51 -5.31 13.52 -0.47
C CYS A 51 -4.67 14.88 -0.77
N ASN A 52 -3.56 14.88 -1.51
CA ASN A 52 -2.83 16.10 -1.87
C ASN A 52 -3.24 16.68 -3.24
N ALA A 53 -4.36 16.24 -3.79
CA ALA A 53 -4.77 16.62 -5.15
C ALA A 53 -4.94 18.11 -5.36
N ALA A 54 -5.47 18.84 -4.36
CA ALA A 54 -5.67 20.29 -4.50
C ALA A 54 -4.34 21.04 -4.68
N MET A 55 -3.29 20.65 -3.96
CA MET A 55 -1.96 21.25 -4.08
C MET A 55 -1.39 21.07 -5.49
N ILE A 56 -1.54 19.86 -6.05
CA ILE A 56 -1.02 19.54 -7.37
C ILE A 56 -1.83 20.23 -8.48
N LEU A 57 -3.16 20.24 -8.34
CA LEU A 57 -4.05 20.79 -9.35
C LEU A 57 -4.13 22.32 -9.33
N ALA A 58 -3.78 22.97 -8.21
CA ALA A 58 -3.81 24.43 -8.06
C ALA A 58 -3.01 25.16 -9.14
N LYS A 59 -1.82 24.64 -9.47
CA LYS A 59 -0.95 25.17 -10.52
C LYS A 59 -1.62 25.28 -11.89
N TYR A 60 -2.52 24.37 -12.21
CA TYR A 60 -3.24 24.34 -13.49
C TYR A 60 -4.49 25.21 -13.51
N ASN A 61 -4.95 25.65 -12.34
CA ASN A 61 -6.16 26.43 -12.18
C ASN A 61 -5.87 27.90 -11.83
N ASN A 62 -4.60 28.26 -11.62
CA ASN A 62 -4.15 29.61 -11.23
C ASN A 62 -4.88 30.15 -9.99
N ILE A 63 -5.14 29.29 -9.02
CA ILE A 63 -5.78 29.63 -7.73
C ILE A 63 -4.99 29.01 -6.59
N SER A 64 -5.19 29.49 -5.37
CA SER A 64 -4.54 28.90 -4.22
C SER A 64 -5.02 27.47 -3.97
N PRO A 65 -4.15 26.58 -3.45
CA PRO A 65 -4.52 25.20 -3.16
C PRO A 65 -5.72 25.10 -2.19
N ASN A 66 -5.84 26.01 -1.23
CA ASN A 66 -6.95 26.02 -0.27
C ASN A 66 -8.29 26.34 -0.93
N ILE A 67 -8.33 27.29 -1.86
CA ILE A 67 -9.54 27.62 -2.63
C ILE A 67 -9.96 26.43 -3.50
N LEU A 68 -8.99 25.80 -4.16
CA LEU A 68 -9.29 24.59 -4.94
C LEU A 68 -9.74 23.44 -4.05
N ALA A 69 -9.13 23.29 -2.87
CA ALA A 69 -9.51 22.27 -1.91
C ALA A 69 -10.98 22.38 -1.48
N GLU A 70 -11.47 23.61 -1.22
CA GLU A 70 -12.90 23.86 -0.91
C GLU A 70 -13.81 23.43 -2.07
N THR A 71 -13.42 23.73 -3.29
CA THR A 71 -14.16 23.31 -4.49
C THR A 71 -14.20 21.79 -4.62
N LEU A 72 -13.03 21.14 -4.47
CA LEU A 72 -12.93 19.69 -4.56
C LEU A 72 -13.70 18.99 -3.42
N LYS A 73 -13.62 19.51 -2.18
CA LYS A 73 -14.37 19.05 -1.02
C LYS A 73 -15.87 18.96 -1.31
N LYS A 74 -16.47 20.05 -1.80
CA LYS A 74 -17.91 20.10 -2.17
C LYS A 74 -18.25 19.01 -3.18
N HIS A 75 -17.46 18.88 -4.24
CA HIS A 75 -17.71 17.88 -5.28
C HIS A 75 -17.48 16.44 -4.82
N LEU A 76 -16.52 16.19 -3.94
CA LEU A 76 -16.24 14.86 -3.41
C LEU A 76 -17.32 14.42 -2.41
N LEU A 77 -17.74 15.28 -1.48
CA LEU A 77 -18.84 14.99 -0.55
C LEU A 77 -20.14 14.69 -1.29
N PHE A 78 -20.45 15.47 -2.33
CA PHE A 78 -21.63 15.20 -3.15
C PHE A 78 -21.56 13.85 -3.89
N SER A 79 -20.37 13.42 -4.29
CA SER A 79 -20.18 12.25 -5.15
C SER A 79 -19.98 10.94 -4.42
N PHE A 80 -19.47 10.99 -3.21
CA PHE A 80 -19.12 9.82 -2.39
C PHE A 80 -19.95 9.84 -1.11
N LYS A 81 -21.09 9.15 -1.14
CA LYS A 81 -21.99 9.07 0.02
C LYS A 81 -21.37 8.37 1.23
N GLU A 82 -20.29 7.63 1.02
CA GLU A 82 -19.50 7.01 2.07
C GLU A 82 -18.57 7.97 2.83
N PHE A 83 -18.33 9.17 2.31
CA PHE A 83 -17.58 10.20 3.03
C PHE A 83 -18.49 10.91 4.05
N SER A 84 -18.07 10.93 5.30
CA SER A 84 -18.77 11.67 6.36
C SER A 84 -18.32 13.13 6.40
N THR A 85 -17.02 13.35 6.40
CA THR A 85 -16.43 14.69 6.44
C THR A 85 -15.19 14.76 5.55
N ILE A 86 -14.89 15.97 5.09
CA ILE A 86 -13.60 16.31 4.47
C ILE A 86 -13.12 17.59 5.12
N GLU A 87 -11.99 17.54 5.80
CA GLU A 87 -11.33 18.69 6.40
C GLU A 87 -10.14 19.11 5.55
N ILE A 88 -9.90 20.41 5.46
CA ILE A 88 -8.76 20.96 4.73
C ILE A 88 -7.67 21.24 5.75
N ALA A 89 -6.49 20.68 5.56
CA ALA A 89 -5.35 20.82 6.44
C ALA A 89 -4.15 21.40 5.70
N GLY A 90 -3.39 22.24 6.40
CA GLY A 90 -2.18 22.85 5.88
C GLY A 90 -2.39 23.55 4.53
N PRO A 91 -1.51 23.35 3.55
CA PRO A 91 -1.56 24.03 2.26
C PRO A 91 -2.58 23.45 1.27
N GLY A 92 -3.64 22.76 1.75
CA GLY A 92 -4.69 22.22 0.88
C GLY A 92 -4.78 20.68 0.83
N PHE A 93 -4.32 19.98 1.86
CA PHE A 93 -4.61 18.56 2.01
C PHE A 93 -6.10 18.34 2.28
N LEU A 94 -6.68 17.36 1.61
CA LEU A 94 -8.05 16.91 1.87
C LEU A 94 -7.99 15.69 2.79
N ASN A 95 -8.31 15.87 4.05
CA ASN A 95 -8.42 14.82 5.07
C ASN A 95 -9.83 14.28 5.08
N ILE A 96 -10.01 13.05 4.63
CA ILE A 96 -11.30 12.44 4.34
C ILE A 96 -11.63 11.40 5.41
N SER A 97 -12.81 11.49 5.98
CA SER A 97 -13.36 10.49 6.91
C SER A 97 -14.51 9.72 6.28
N PHE A 98 -14.54 8.42 6.52
CA PHE A 98 -15.66 7.55 6.13
C PHE A 98 -16.70 7.48 7.24
N ASN A 99 -17.95 7.28 6.84
CA ASN A 99 -19.03 7.01 7.78
C ASN A 99 -19.00 5.56 8.32
N SER A 100 -19.77 5.31 9.38
CA SER A 100 -19.83 3.99 10.02
C SER A 100 -20.35 2.89 9.11
N LEU A 101 -21.30 3.21 8.21
CA LEU A 101 -21.84 2.25 7.25
C LEU A 101 -20.79 1.73 6.27
N PHE A 102 -19.87 2.61 5.85
CA PHE A 102 -18.73 2.20 5.04
C PHE A 102 -17.89 1.16 5.77
N TRP A 103 -17.53 1.42 7.04
CA TRP A 103 -16.70 0.52 7.82
C TRP A 103 -17.37 -0.82 8.07
N LYS A 104 -18.68 -0.82 8.36
CA LYS A 104 -19.46 -2.06 8.49
C LYS A 104 -19.35 -2.92 7.23
N ARG A 105 -19.64 -2.34 6.07
CA ARG A 105 -19.55 -3.03 4.78
C ARG A 105 -18.11 -3.46 4.43
N TYR A 106 -17.13 -2.67 4.82
CA TYR A 106 -15.73 -2.98 4.59
C TYR A 106 -15.29 -4.17 5.44
N LEU A 107 -15.71 -4.22 6.71
CA LEU A 107 -15.48 -5.35 7.61
C LEU A 107 -16.13 -6.64 7.09
N GLU A 108 -17.39 -6.58 6.66
CA GLU A 108 -18.08 -7.71 6.03
C GLU A 108 -17.28 -8.26 4.82
N LYS A 109 -16.70 -7.36 4.04
CA LYS A 109 -15.86 -7.73 2.90
C LYS A 109 -14.55 -8.40 3.34
N ILE A 110 -13.92 -7.93 4.41
CA ILE A 110 -12.73 -8.56 4.99
C ILE A 110 -13.06 -9.99 5.43
N ILE A 111 -14.13 -10.14 6.19
CA ILE A 111 -14.58 -11.45 6.70
C ILE A 111 -14.86 -12.42 5.54
N LYS A 112 -15.59 -12.00 4.51
CA LYS A 112 -15.89 -12.82 3.33
C LYS A 112 -14.64 -13.25 2.56
N LEU A 113 -13.59 -12.45 2.55
CA LEU A 113 -12.35 -12.75 1.85
C LEU A 113 -11.40 -13.61 2.69
N ASN A 114 -11.58 -13.60 4.01
CA ASN A 114 -10.78 -14.39 4.94
C ASN A 114 -9.29 -14.34 4.58
N ASN A 115 -8.62 -15.47 4.43
CA ASN A 115 -7.19 -15.58 4.10
C ASN A 115 -6.80 -14.99 2.72
N LYS A 116 -7.78 -14.62 1.90
CA LYS A 116 -7.55 -13.92 0.62
C LYS A 116 -7.56 -12.40 0.75
N TYR A 117 -7.84 -11.86 1.95
CA TYR A 117 -7.78 -10.42 2.17
C TYR A 117 -6.35 -9.92 2.05
N GLY A 118 -6.14 -8.85 1.30
CA GLY A 118 -4.80 -8.31 1.03
C GLY A 118 -4.08 -8.99 -0.15
N PHE A 119 -4.55 -10.12 -0.63
CA PHE A 119 -3.96 -10.78 -1.80
C PHE A 119 -3.95 -9.85 -3.01
N TYR A 120 -2.78 -9.65 -3.58
CA TYR A 120 -2.57 -8.86 -4.77
C TYR A 120 -1.89 -9.69 -5.85
N LYS A 121 -2.63 -9.99 -6.92
CA LYS A 121 -2.04 -10.63 -8.09
C LYS A 121 -1.28 -9.59 -8.91
N SER A 122 0.00 -9.43 -8.63
CA SER A 122 0.95 -8.66 -9.44
C SER A 122 1.44 -9.51 -10.64
N TYR A 123 2.31 -8.94 -11.46
CA TYR A 123 3.08 -9.73 -12.41
C TYR A 123 3.88 -10.77 -11.62
N LYS A 124 3.72 -12.05 -11.98
CA LYS A 124 4.44 -13.15 -11.34
C LYS A 124 5.94 -12.97 -11.57
N LYS A 125 6.66 -12.58 -10.52
CA LYS A 125 8.12 -12.62 -10.51
C LYS A 125 8.56 -13.92 -9.86
N LYS A 126 9.72 -14.40 -10.28
CA LYS A 126 10.39 -15.54 -9.64
C LYS A 126 11.43 -14.98 -8.68
N TYR A 127 11.41 -15.46 -7.46
CA TYR A 127 12.41 -15.13 -6.43
C TYR A 127 13.02 -16.42 -5.91
N ASN A 128 14.33 -16.44 -5.80
CA ASN A 128 15.07 -17.42 -5.01
C ASN A 128 15.47 -16.73 -3.70
N ILE A 129 15.12 -17.30 -2.57
CA ILE A 129 15.36 -16.73 -1.25
C ILE A 129 16.14 -17.74 -0.44
N GLU A 130 17.43 -17.48 -0.33
CA GLU A 130 18.33 -18.23 0.52
C GLU A 130 18.28 -17.66 1.94
N PHE A 131 18.17 -18.54 2.93
CA PHE A 131 18.21 -18.14 4.35
C PHE A 131 18.63 -19.29 5.26
N VAL A 132 19.12 -18.91 6.45
CA VAL A 132 19.84 -19.75 7.40
C VAL A 132 21.23 -20.12 6.90
N SER A 133 21.36 -21.09 5.98
CA SER A 133 22.62 -21.54 5.35
C SER A 133 23.77 -21.66 6.34
N ALA A 134 23.50 -22.27 7.50
CA ALA A 134 24.46 -22.38 8.59
C ALA A 134 25.45 -23.53 8.34
N ASN A 135 26.71 -23.33 8.73
CA ASN A 135 27.71 -24.39 8.71
C ASN A 135 27.33 -25.48 9.72
N PRO A 136 27.48 -26.78 9.39
CA PRO A 136 27.11 -27.88 10.26
C PRO A 136 28.18 -28.17 11.33
N THR A 137 28.81 -27.14 11.86
CA THR A 137 29.92 -27.23 12.83
C THR A 137 29.53 -26.97 14.28
N GLY A 138 28.22 -26.91 14.58
CA GLY A 138 27.68 -26.70 15.90
C GLY A 138 26.18 -26.50 15.90
N PRO A 139 25.55 -26.37 17.10
CA PRO A 139 24.12 -26.16 17.21
C PRO A 139 23.71 -24.80 16.66
N LEU A 140 22.47 -24.73 16.16
CA LEU A 140 21.89 -23.45 15.72
C LEU A 140 21.70 -22.53 16.94
N HIS A 141 22.01 -21.25 16.77
CA HIS A 141 21.83 -20.21 17.78
C HIS A 141 20.82 -19.15 17.36
N VAL A 142 20.50 -18.20 18.24
CA VAL A 142 19.50 -17.14 18.03
C VAL A 142 19.69 -16.35 16.73
N GLY A 143 20.94 -16.14 16.30
CA GLY A 143 21.23 -15.49 15.01
C GLY A 143 20.68 -16.25 13.81
N HIS A 144 20.80 -17.58 13.81
CA HIS A 144 20.21 -18.44 12.77
C HIS A 144 18.70 -18.42 12.82
N CYS A 145 18.08 -18.48 14.03
CA CYS A 145 16.63 -18.39 14.20
C CYS A 145 16.07 -17.08 13.65
N ARG A 146 16.75 -15.95 13.88
CA ARG A 146 16.35 -14.66 13.33
C ARG A 146 16.35 -14.69 11.79
N GLY A 147 17.40 -15.23 11.19
CA GLY A 147 17.51 -15.41 9.74
C GLY A 147 16.41 -16.31 9.18
N ALA A 148 16.10 -17.41 9.87
CA ALA A 148 15.02 -18.33 9.51
C ALA A 148 13.65 -17.66 9.51
N VAL A 149 13.29 -16.96 10.59
CA VAL A 149 12.01 -16.26 10.72
C VAL A 149 11.87 -15.17 9.64
N LEU A 150 12.92 -14.38 9.42
CA LEU A 150 12.89 -13.33 8.40
C LEU A 150 12.73 -13.92 6.99
N GLY A 151 13.53 -14.91 6.63
CA GLY A 151 13.52 -15.53 5.31
C GLY A 151 12.21 -16.25 5.01
N ASP A 152 11.69 -17.00 5.98
CA ASP A 152 10.41 -17.67 5.84
C ASP A 152 9.23 -16.70 5.73
N THR A 153 9.19 -15.68 6.58
CA THR A 153 8.15 -14.63 6.55
C THR A 153 8.16 -13.87 5.23
N LEU A 154 9.35 -13.48 4.74
CA LEU A 154 9.50 -12.79 3.46
C LEU A 154 9.04 -13.68 2.32
N SER A 155 9.42 -14.95 2.31
CA SER A 155 9.01 -15.94 1.32
C SER A 155 7.49 -16.08 1.27
N ASN A 156 6.85 -16.22 2.42
CA ASN A 156 5.41 -16.35 2.55
C ASN A 156 4.68 -15.08 2.11
N LEU A 157 5.19 -13.90 2.47
CA LEU A 157 4.62 -12.61 2.07
C LEU A 157 4.69 -12.42 0.54
N LEU A 158 5.82 -12.73 -0.07
CA LEU A 158 6.00 -12.62 -1.52
C LEU A 158 5.13 -13.63 -2.27
N ALA A 159 5.03 -14.88 -1.78
CA ALA A 159 4.12 -15.89 -2.32
C ALA A 159 2.67 -15.46 -2.20
N PHE A 160 2.26 -14.92 -1.05
CA PHE A 160 0.93 -14.35 -0.84
C PHE A 160 0.62 -13.22 -1.83
N ASN A 161 1.61 -12.44 -2.22
CA ASN A 161 1.47 -11.40 -3.25
C ASN A 161 1.48 -11.96 -4.70
N GLY A 162 1.42 -13.28 -4.87
CA GLY A 162 1.26 -13.95 -6.15
C GLY A 162 2.55 -14.19 -6.92
N ASN A 163 3.70 -14.05 -6.27
CA ASN A 163 4.99 -14.39 -6.88
C ASN A 163 5.30 -15.88 -6.76
N ILE A 164 6.25 -16.36 -7.54
CA ILE A 164 6.78 -17.72 -7.50
C ILE A 164 8.02 -17.69 -6.63
N ILE A 165 8.02 -18.46 -5.54
CA ILE A 165 9.10 -18.46 -4.56
C ILE A 165 9.77 -19.85 -4.53
N THR A 166 11.08 -19.84 -4.63
CA THR A 166 11.95 -20.97 -4.30
C THR A 166 12.65 -20.62 -3.00
N LYS A 167 12.50 -21.45 -1.99
CA LYS A 167 13.26 -21.34 -0.73
C LYS A 167 14.52 -22.19 -0.90
N GLU A 168 15.65 -21.62 -0.58
CA GLU A 168 16.95 -22.26 -0.75
C GLU A 168 17.69 -22.28 0.59
N TYR A 169 18.37 -23.40 0.83
CA TYR A 169 19.32 -23.57 1.92
C TYR A 169 20.62 -24.05 1.31
N TYR A 170 21.70 -23.28 1.49
CA TYR A 170 23.03 -23.67 1.03
C TYR A 170 23.62 -24.63 2.05
N VAL A 171 23.86 -25.85 1.63
CA VAL A 171 24.56 -26.87 2.43
C VAL A 171 26.07 -26.69 2.21
N ASN A 172 26.77 -26.23 3.25
CA ASN A 172 28.21 -26.10 3.19
C ASN A 172 28.85 -27.42 3.66
N ASP A 173 29.35 -28.21 2.72
CA ASP A 173 29.93 -29.52 2.93
C ASP A 173 31.45 -29.56 2.62
N TYR A 174 32.06 -28.36 2.44
CA TYR A 174 33.48 -28.23 2.08
C TYR A 174 34.19 -27.15 2.90
N GLY A 175 35.50 -27.32 3.09
CA GLY A 175 36.35 -26.32 3.74
C GLY A 175 37.01 -26.79 5.04
N GLY A 176 37.88 -25.97 5.62
CA GLY A 176 38.69 -26.35 6.81
C GLY A 176 37.84 -26.70 8.04
N GLN A 177 36.73 -26.01 8.29
CA GLN A 177 35.86 -26.31 9.40
C GLN A 177 35.17 -27.68 9.26
N ILE A 178 34.73 -28.03 8.03
CA ILE A 178 34.09 -29.31 7.75
C ILE A 178 35.10 -30.43 7.92
N LYS A 179 36.35 -30.24 7.44
CA LYS A 179 37.43 -31.20 7.62
C LYS A 179 37.70 -31.48 9.09
N ILE A 180 37.82 -30.42 9.93
CA ILE A 180 38.03 -30.58 11.38
C ILE A 180 36.86 -31.32 12.02
N PHE A 181 35.60 -31.06 11.60
CA PHE A 181 34.40 -31.76 12.10
C PHE A 181 34.39 -33.24 11.73
N VAL A 182 34.84 -33.59 10.52
CA VAL A 182 34.90 -34.98 10.07
C VAL A 182 36.03 -35.73 10.78
N ASP A 183 37.14 -35.07 11.10
CA ASP A 183 38.31 -35.64 11.74
C ASP A 183 38.18 -35.76 13.27
N SER A 184 37.09 -35.19 13.88
CA SER A 184 36.82 -35.22 15.33
C SER A 184 35.86 -36.34 15.72
#